data_ce8e96a1f892e0c778e129826f441cea
#
_entry.id   ce8e96a1f892e0c778e129826f441cea
#
_cell.length_a   1.000
_cell.length_b   1.000
_cell.length_c   1.000
_cell.angle_alpha   90.00
_cell.angle_beta   90.00
_cell.angle_gamma   90.00
#
_symmetry.space_group_name_H-M   'P 1'
#
loop_
_entity.id
_entity.type
_entity.pdbx_description
1 polymer ?
#
loop_
_entity_poly.entity_id
_entity_poly.type
_entity_poly.pdbx_seq_one_letter_code
_entity_poly.pdbx_strand_id
1 'polypeptide(L)'
;MSSDYDPPTDPLVVLHEDAEIIIVDKPAGLLSVPGKGEHLSDCLIARVQSAFPTALLVHRLDRDTSGVMVFANSRSAQRHLGLQFEKRHTKKTYIAQVAGEVIEKSGTIDLPLIVDWPNRPLQHVNFETGKQAITDWVRVRVEDGTSRMRLTPQTGRSHQLRVHMQSLGHPILGDPFYSHDFEDFPRMMLHAEKLRLRHPQGGKGIEFRAKCPF
;
A
#
# COMPACT_ATOMS: atom_id res chain seq x y z
N MET A 1 -3.91 -4.52 -21.80
CA MET A 1 -3.88 -5.96 -21.56
C MET A 1 -4.81 -6.24 -20.39
N SER A 2 -5.91 -6.93 -20.61
CA SER A 2 -6.74 -7.50 -19.55
C SER A 2 -5.96 -8.71 -19.03
N SER A 3 -5.09 -8.51 -18.04
CA SER A 3 -4.63 -9.66 -17.27
C SER A 3 -5.86 -10.24 -16.60
N ASP A 4 -6.16 -11.51 -16.82
CA ASP A 4 -7.20 -12.19 -16.11
C ASP A 4 -6.97 -11.96 -14.60
N TYR A 5 -7.94 -11.34 -13.95
CA TYR A 5 -7.87 -11.10 -12.52
C TYR A 5 -8.13 -12.43 -11.83
N ASP A 6 -7.07 -12.98 -11.26
CA ASP A 6 -7.09 -14.22 -10.49
C ASP A 6 -6.67 -13.89 -9.03
N PRO A 7 -7.62 -13.51 -8.18
CA PRO A 7 -7.32 -13.13 -6.81
C PRO A 7 -6.95 -14.36 -5.97
N PRO A 8 -6.01 -14.21 -4.99
CA PRO A 8 -5.67 -15.28 -4.09
C PRO A 8 -6.91 -15.75 -3.31
N THR A 9 -7.02 -17.06 -3.11
CA THR A 9 -8.16 -17.71 -2.41
C THR A 9 -7.92 -17.90 -0.91
N ASP A 10 -6.78 -17.46 -0.39
CA ASP A 10 -6.44 -17.56 1.02
C ASP A 10 -7.51 -16.92 1.91
N PRO A 11 -7.78 -17.49 3.11
CA PRO A 11 -8.71 -16.93 4.07
C PRO A 11 -8.33 -15.50 4.48
N LEU A 12 -9.35 -14.70 4.84
CA LEU A 12 -9.14 -13.36 5.41
C LEU A 12 -8.34 -13.46 6.72
N VAL A 13 -7.19 -12.81 6.77
CA VAL A 13 -6.35 -12.72 7.98
C VAL A 13 -6.73 -11.47 8.76
N VAL A 14 -7.42 -11.63 9.89
CA VAL A 14 -7.78 -10.56 10.81
C VAL A 14 -6.70 -10.44 11.88
N LEU A 15 -6.07 -9.27 11.97
CA LEU A 15 -5.02 -8.97 12.93
C LEU A 15 -5.56 -8.39 14.24
N HIS A 16 -6.70 -7.69 14.16
CA HIS A 16 -7.40 -7.11 15.30
C HIS A 16 -8.84 -6.76 14.93
N GLU A 17 -9.72 -6.88 15.92
CA GLU A 17 -11.12 -6.48 15.82
C GLU A 17 -11.59 -5.92 17.15
N ASP A 18 -12.33 -4.81 17.12
CA ASP A 18 -13.08 -4.27 18.24
C ASP A 18 -14.35 -3.55 17.76
N ALA A 19 -15.04 -2.85 18.65
CA ALA A 19 -16.29 -2.17 18.33
C ALA A 19 -16.15 -1.06 17.27
N GLU A 20 -14.95 -0.51 17.08
CA GLU A 20 -14.72 0.65 16.21
C GLU A 20 -13.91 0.32 14.95
N ILE A 21 -12.98 -0.64 15.03
CA ILE A 21 -12.03 -0.91 13.95
C ILE A 21 -11.84 -2.41 13.69
N ILE A 22 -11.54 -2.74 12.44
CA ILE A 22 -11.11 -4.05 11.98
C ILE A 22 -9.79 -3.86 11.25
N ILE A 23 -8.77 -4.62 11.64
CA ILE A 23 -7.43 -4.59 11.03
C ILE A 23 -7.21 -5.94 10.36
N VAL A 24 -6.82 -5.90 9.09
CA VAL A 24 -6.55 -7.11 8.32
C VAL A 24 -5.16 -7.05 7.67
N ASP A 25 -4.62 -8.23 7.38
CA ASP A 25 -3.45 -8.39 6.50
C ASP A 25 -3.94 -8.70 5.09
N LYS A 26 -3.84 -7.72 4.19
CA LYS A 26 -4.24 -7.89 2.80
C LYS A 26 -3.21 -8.73 2.04
N PRO A 27 -3.58 -9.81 1.37
CA PRO A 27 -2.65 -10.52 0.49
C PRO A 27 -2.29 -9.67 -0.75
N ALA A 28 -1.15 -9.98 -1.39
CA ALA A 28 -0.84 -9.47 -2.72
C ALA A 28 -1.79 -10.06 -3.77
N GLY A 29 -2.01 -9.35 -4.88
CA GLY A 29 -2.89 -9.82 -5.96
C GLY A 29 -4.38 -9.54 -5.75
N LEU A 30 -4.83 -9.22 -4.52
CA LEU A 30 -6.23 -8.93 -4.22
C LEU A 30 -6.51 -7.43 -4.34
N LEU A 31 -7.55 -7.03 -5.06
CA LEU A 31 -8.04 -5.65 -5.09
C LEU A 31 -8.51 -5.20 -3.70
N SER A 32 -8.30 -3.94 -3.34
CA SER A 32 -8.84 -3.36 -2.09
C SER A 32 -10.34 -3.06 -2.18
N VAL A 33 -10.79 -2.69 -3.37
CA VAL A 33 -12.18 -2.31 -3.69
C VAL A 33 -12.56 -2.91 -5.05
N PRO A 34 -13.86 -3.06 -5.37
CA PRO A 34 -14.27 -3.60 -6.65
C PRO A 34 -13.72 -2.78 -7.82
N GLY A 35 -13.29 -3.45 -8.87
CA GLY A 35 -12.97 -2.84 -10.14
C GLY A 35 -14.21 -2.61 -11.00
N LYS A 36 -14.01 -2.18 -12.24
CA LYS A 36 -15.10 -2.00 -13.20
C LYS A 36 -15.40 -3.33 -13.91
N GLY A 37 -16.57 -3.86 -13.67
CA GLY A 37 -17.05 -5.14 -14.25
C GLY A 37 -17.15 -6.23 -13.18
N GLU A 38 -18.04 -7.22 -13.44
CA GLU A 38 -18.38 -8.28 -12.51
C GLU A 38 -17.18 -9.17 -12.15
N HIS A 39 -16.31 -9.43 -13.13
CA HIS A 39 -15.08 -10.22 -12.95
C HIS A 39 -14.07 -9.57 -11.97
N LEU A 40 -14.22 -8.28 -11.64
CA LEU A 40 -13.41 -7.55 -10.66
C LEU A 40 -14.15 -7.28 -9.35
N SER A 41 -15.24 -8.02 -9.07
CA SER A 41 -16.07 -7.85 -7.87
C SER A 41 -15.43 -8.43 -6.60
N ASP A 42 -14.70 -9.54 -6.73
CA ASP A 42 -13.97 -10.11 -5.60
C ASP A 42 -12.84 -9.17 -5.17
N CYS A 43 -12.92 -8.69 -3.94
CA CYS A 43 -11.98 -7.70 -3.41
C CYS A 43 -11.99 -7.74 -1.89
N LEU A 44 -10.99 -7.10 -1.28
CA LEU A 44 -10.82 -7.14 0.16
C LEU A 44 -12.04 -6.60 0.92
N ILE A 45 -12.63 -5.46 0.53
CA ILE A 45 -13.80 -4.92 1.24
C ILE A 45 -14.99 -5.88 1.18
N ALA A 46 -15.22 -6.56 0.05
CA ALA A 46 -16.30 -7.55 -0.08
C ALA A 46 -16.07 -8.74 0.86
N ARG A 47 -14.84 -9.24 0.92
CA ARG A 47 -14.47 -10.34 1.84
C ARG A 47 -14.58 -9.93 3.32
N VAL A 48 -14.14 -8.68 3.65
CA VAL A 48 -14.28 -8.14 5.01
C VAL A 48 -15.76 -7.98 5.36
N GLN A 49 -16.59 -7.45 4.46
CA GLN A 49 -18.03 -7.29 4.72
C GLN A 49 -18.80 -8.62 4.83
N SER A 50 -18.32 -9.67 4.21
CA SER A 50 -18.89 -11.01 4.40
C SER A 50 -18.71 -11.51 5.84
N ALA A 51 -17.59 -11.18 6.48
CA ALA A 51 -17.32 -11.52 7.88
C ALA A 51 -17.84 -10.46 8.87
N PHE A 52 -17.79 -9.20 8.49
CA PHE A 52 -18.15 -8.02 9.29
C PHE A 52 -19.07 -7.10 8.47
N PRO A 53 -20.39 -7.33 8.48
CA PRO A 53 -21.33 -6.64 7.60
C PRO A 53 -21.36 -5.11 7.76
N THR A 54 -20.92 -4.58 8.90
CA THR A 54 -20.83 -3.13 9.20
C THR A 54 -19.54 -2.49 8.72
N ALA A 55 -18.57 -3.26 8.21
CA ALA A 55 -17.26 -2.77 7.82
C ALA A 55 -17.33 -1.70 6.72
N LEU A 56 -16.63 -0.61 6.94
CA LEU A 56 -16.55 0.54 6.04
C LEU A 56 -15.10 0.80 5.64
N LEU A 57 -14.89 1.05 4.35
CA LEU A 57 -13.57 1.37 3.82
C LEU A 57 -13.06 2.72 4.36
N VAL A 58 -11.79 2.77 4.75
CA VAL A 58 -11.09 3.98 5.21
C VAL A 58 -10.01 4.41 4.23
N HIS A 59 -9.19 3.45 3.78
CA HIS A 59 -8.12 3.67 2.81
C HIS A 59 -7.92 2.43 1.94
N ARG A 60 -7.00 2.51 1.00
CA ARG A 60 -6.70 1.39 0.09
C ARG A 60 -5.20 1.18 -0.09
N LEU A 61 -4.83 -0.06 -0.40
CA LEU A 61 -3.56 -0.46 -0.98
C LEU A 61 -3.76 -0.82 -2.46
N ASP A 62 -2.71 -0.78 -3.25
CA ASP A 62 -2.73 -1.28 -4.63
C ASP A 62 -2.98 -2.81 -4.64
N ARG A 63 -3.44 -3.35 -5.78
CA ARG A 63 -3.73 -4.78 -5.94
C ARG A 63 -2.57 -5.65 -5.43
N ASP A 64 -1.37 -5.36 -5.91
CA ASP A 64 -0.19 -6.20 -5.70
C ASP A 64 0.58 -5.86 -4.40
N THR A 65 0.22 -4.77 -3.72
CA THR A 65 0.74 -4.42 -2.40
C THR A 65 0.03 -5.24 -1.32
N SER A 66 0.77 -5.94 -0.48
CA SER A 66 0.23 -6.64 0.69
C SER A 66 0.37 -5.84 1.99
N GLY A 67 -0.25 -6.28 3.06
CA GLY A 67 -0.03 -5.80 4.41
C GLY A 67 -1.22 -5.13 5.09
N VAL A 68 -0.95 -4.39 6.16
CA VAL A 68 -1.95 -3.86 7.08
C VAL A 68 -2.93 -2.91 6.42
N MET A 69 -4.22 -3.21 6.54
CA MET A 69 -5.31 -2.29 6.24
C MET A 69 -6.27 -2.16 7.42
N VAL A 70 -6.79 -0.94 7.62
CA VAL A 70 -7.84 -0.65 8.62
C VAL A 70 -9.19 -0.41 7.93
N PHE A 71 -10.22 -1.00 8.48
CA PHE A 71 -11.62 -0.72 8.20
C PHE A 71 -12.29 -0.16 9.46
N ALA A 72 -13.32 0.65 9.28
CA ALA A 72 -14.11 1.17 10.38
C ALA A 72 -15.36 0.30 10.57
N ASN A 73 -15.81 0.14 11.80
CA ASN A 73 -17.01 -0.63 12.13
C ASN A 73 -18.26 0.25 12.33
N SER A 74 -18.09 1.58 12.23
CA SER A 74 -19.16 2.57 12.30
C SER A 74 -18.88 3.80 11.43
N ARG A 75 -19.91 4.57 11.10
CA ARG A 75 -19.77 5.84 10.36
C ARG A 75 -18.95 6.89 11.13
N SER A 76 -19.07 6.92 12.45
CA SER A 76 -18.27 7.81 13.31
C SER A 76 -16.79 7.45 13.26
N ALA A 77 -16.46 6.17 13.41
CA ALA A 77 -15.09 5.65 13.28
C ALA A 77 -14.53 5.92 11.88
N GLN A 78 -15.32 5.68 10.81
CA GLN A 78 -14.89 5.95 9.44
C GLN A 78 -14.51 7.43 9.25
N ARG A 79 -15.33 8.36 9.75
CA ARG A 79 -15.03 9.80 9.67
C ARG A 79 -13.78 10.16 10.46
N HIS A 80 -13.66 9.65 11.69
CA HIS A 80 -12.49 9.88 12.55
C HIS A 80 -11.20 9.39 11.90
N LEU A 81 -11.20 8.16 11.39
CA LEU A 81 -10.04 7.58 10.69
C LEU A 81 -9.75 8.33 9.38
N GLY A 82 -10.78 8.61 8.57
CA GLY A 82 -10.64 9.36 7.32
C GLY A 82 -9.93 10.70 7.52
N LEU A 83 -10.30 11.46 8.57
CA LEU A 83 -9.62 12.70 8.93
C LEU A 83 -8.14 12.50 9.31
N GLN A 84 -7.78 11.39 9.95
CA GLN A 84 -6.39 11.11 10.27
C GLN A 84 -5.57 10.85 9.01
N PHE A 85 -6.10 10.12 8.03
CA PHE A 85 -5.43 9.91 6.73
C PHE A 85 -5.32 11.22 5.95
N GLU A 86 -6.39 12.00 5.87
CA GLU A 86 -6.43 13.31 5.19
C GLU A 86 -5.41 14.29 5.79
N LYS A 87 -5.39 14.42 7.12
CA LYS A 87 -4.48 15.30 7.86
C LYS A 87 -3.08 14.72 8.06
N ARG A 88 -2.79 13.53 7.51
CA ARG A 88 -1.49 12.86 7.61
C ARG A 88 -1.06 12.57 9.06
N HIS A 89 -2.01 12.32 9.95
CA HIS A 89 -1.75 11.95 11.33
C HIS A 89 -1.44 10.46 11.52
N THR A 90 -1.67 9.65 10.50
CA THR A 90 -1.28 8.24 10.46
C THR A 90 0.20 8.10 10.09
N LYS A 91 0.91 7.14 10.72
CA LYS A 91 2.25 6.75 10.28
C LYS A 91 2.18 5.38 9.63
N LYS A 92 2.75 5.29 8.44
CA LYS A 92 2.78 4.08 7.60
C LYS A 92 4.23 3.68 7.38
N THR A 93 4.55 2.41 7.57
CA THR A 93 5.87 1.88 7.27
C THR A 93 5.70 0.73 6.30
N TYR A 94 6.45 0.78 5.21
CA TYR A 94 6.48 -0.27 4.20
C TYR A 94 7.87 -0.89 4.14
N ILE A 95 7.90 -2.16 3.79
CA ILE A 95 9.12 -2.85 3.39
C ILE A 95 9.04 -3.09 1.89
N ALA A 96 10.12 -2.80 1.19
CA ALA A 96 10.29 -3.10 -0.23
C ALA A 96 11.62 -3.82 -0.46
N GLN A 97 11.65 -4.71 -1.46
CA GLN A 97 12.89 -5.18 -2.07
C GLN A 97 13.01 -4.50 -3.43
N VAL A 98 14.14 -3.86 -3.70
CA VAL A 98 14.35 -3.08 -4.93
C VAL A 98 15.55 -3.60 -5.71
N ALA A 99 15.55 -3.37 -7.02
CA ALA A 99 16.63 -3.75 -7.91
C ALA A 99 17.91 -2.95 -7.61
N GLY A 100 19.05 -3.61 -7.67
CA GLY A 100 20.36 -2.99 -7.49
C GLY A 100 20.73 -2.66 -6.04
N GLU A 101 21.95 -2.24 -5.87
CA GLU A 101 22.52 -1.86 -4.58
C GLU A 101 22.37 -0.35 -4.37
N VAL A 102 21.44 0.04 -3.53
CA VAL A 102 21.29 1.45 -3.10
C VAL A 102 22.51 1.82 -2.25
N ILE A 103 23.29 2.78 -2.68
CA ILE A 103 24.55 3.14 -2.01
C ILE A 103 24.28 3.96 -0.73
N GLU A 104 23.40 4.91 -0.79
CA GLU A 104 23.06 5.77 0.33
C GLU A 104 22.32 4.99 1.42
N LYS A 105 22.53 5.39 2.67
CA LYS A 105 21.88 4.73 3.82
C LYS A 105 20.42 5.17 4.02
N SER A 106 20.10 6.40 3.68
CA SER A 106 18.78 6.99 3.81
C SER A 106 18.62 8.23 2.97
N GLY A 107 17.38 8.64 2.72
CA GLY A 107 17.08 9.86 2.00
C GLY A 107 15.60 10.19 2.00
N THR A 108 15.26 11.28 1.33
CA THR A 108 13.88 11.72 1.09
C THR A 108 13.69 11.94 -0.40
N ILE A 109 12.58 11.44 -0.94
CA ILE A 109 12.14 11.71 -2.31
C ILE A 109 10.96 12.66 -2.22
N ASP A 110 11.07 13.85 -2.81
CA ASP A 110 10.00 14.84 -2.96
C ASP A 110 9.80 15.09 -4.46
N LEU A 111 9.00 14.23 -5.09
CA LEU A 111 8.72 14.26 -6.54
C LEU A 111 7.19 14.24 -6.74
N PRO A 112 6.61 15.30 -7.34
CA PRO A 112 5.17 15.40 -7.55
C PRO A 112 4.67 14.39 -8.58
N LEU A 113 3.52 13.77 -8.31
CA LEU A 113 2.96 12.68 -9.10
C LEU A 113 1.61 13.05 -9.72
N ILE A 114 1.38 12.55 -10.94
CA ILE A 114 0.10 12.62 -11.63
C ILE A 114 -0.16 11.31 -12.40
N VAL A 115 -1.43 11.05 -12.69
CA VAL A 115 -1.82 9.91 -13.51
C VAL A 115 -1.38 10.12 -14.97
N ASP A 116 -0.80 9.07 -15.55
CA ASP A 116 -0.58 8.99 -17.00
C ASP A 116 -1.91 8.59 -17.68
N TRP A 117 -2.68 9.58 -18.10
CA TRP A 117 -4.02 9.36 -18.64
C TRP A 117 -4.09 8.38 -19.82
N PRO A 118 -3.19 8.47 -20.82
CA PRO A 118 -3.16 7.50 -21.93
C PRO A 118 -2.87 6.07 -21.47
N ASN A 119 -2.01 5.91 -20.45
CA ASN A 119 -1.50 4.62 -19.99
C ASN A 119 -2.01 4.21 -18.59
N ARG A 120 -3.23 4.64 -18.24
CA ARG A 120 -3.81 4.25 -16.93
C ARG A 120 -3.76 2.74 -16.69
N PRO A 121 -3.42 2.32 -15.45
CA PRO A 121 -3.38 3.09 -14.20
C PRO A 121 -2.02 3.71 -13.85
N LEU A 122 -1.06 3.81 -14.78
CA LEU A 122 0.27 4.34 -14.53
C LEU A 122 0.25 5.75 -13.94
N GLN A 123 1.25 6.03 -13.13
CA GLN A 123 1.56 7.36 -12.60
C GLN A 123 2.97 7.75 -13.04
N HIS A 124 3.24 9.05 -13.15
CA HIS A 124 4.57 9.55 -13.47
C HIS A 124 4.87 10.84 -12.70
N VAL A 125 6.15 11.19 -12.65
CA VAL A 125 6.61 12.47 -12.08
C VAL A 125 6.27 13.60 -13.04
N ASN A 126 5.65 14.67 -12.52
CA ASN A 126 5.34 15.86 -13.30
C ASN A 126 5.41 17.09 -12.39
N PHE A 127 6.36 17.97 -12.67
CA PHE A 127 6.61 19.17 -11.86
C PHE A 127 5.63 20.31 -12.12
N GLU A 128 4.89 20.30 -13.23
CA GLU A 128 3.96 21.38 -13.58
C GLU A 128 2.58 21.17 -12.95
N THR A 129 2.05 19.94 -13.05
CA THR A 129 0.66 19.62 -12.68
C THR A 129 0.54 18.50 -11.67
N GLY A 130 1.67 17.86 -11.30
CA GLY A 130 1.72 16.79 -10.33
C GLY A 130 1.37 17.25 -8.91
N LYS A 131 0.75 16.36 -8.16
CA LYS A 131 0.45 16.58 -6.73
C LYS A 131 1.65 16.19 -5.89
N GLN A 132 2.03 17.04 -4.94
CA GLN A 132 3.12 16.77 -4.01
C GLN A 132 3.06 15.34 -3.44
N ALA A 133 4.18 14.65 -3.53
CA ALA A 133 4.37 13.32 -2.98
C ALA A 133 5.75 13.23 -2.32
N ILE A 134 5.79 12.83 -1.05
CA ILE A 134 7.02 12.79 -0.24
C ILE A 134 7.14 11.40 0.39
N THR A 135 8.31 10.79 0.23
CA THR A 135 8.66 9.49 0.82
C THR A 135 10.04 9.55 1.46
N ASP A 136 10.11 9.32 2.77
CA ASP A 136 11.37 9.06 3.45
C ASP A 136 11.71 7.58 3.30
N TRP A 137 13.00 7.28 3.15
CA TRP A 137 13.46 5.91 3.02
C TRP A 137 14.77 5.66 3.78
N VAL A 138 14.94 4.41 4.19
CA VAL A 138 16.16 3.90 4.83
C VAL A 138 16.49 2.56 4.18
N ARG A 139 17.72 2.40 3.71
CA ARG A 139 18.25 1.11 3.30
C ARG A 139 18.50 0.24 4.53
N VAL A 140 17.80 -0.88 4.63
CA VAL A 140 17.92 -1.82 5.76
C VAL A 140 19.11 -2.74 5.56
N ARG A 141 19.26 -3.30 4.35
CA ARG A 141 20.38 -4.18 3.98
C ARG A 141 20.56 -4.20 2.46
N VAL A 142 21.73 -4.64 2.04
CA VAL A 142 22.04 -5.03 0.65
C VAL A 142 22.34 -6.52 0.68
N GLU A 143 21.81 -7.27 -0.26
CA GLU A 143 22.00 -8.71 -0.37
C GLU A 143 21.74 -9.14 -1.81
N ASP A 144 22.65 -9.94 -2.36
CA ASP A 144 22.54 -10.55 -3.70
C ASP A 144 22.19 -9.55 -4.82
N GLY A 145 22.87 -8.39 -4.86
CA GLY A 145 22.66 -7.37 -5.89
C GLY A 145 21.32 -6.63 -5.77
N THR A 146 20.59 -6.78 -4.66
CA THR A 146 19.33 -6.10 -4.37
C THR A 146 19.39 -5.35 -3.04
N SER A 147 18.47 -4.43 -2.81
CA SER A 147 18.39 -3.68 -1.55
C SER A 147 17.04 -3.81 -0.88
N ARG A 148 17.07 -4.10 0.42
CA ARG A 148 15.87 -4.05 1.27
C ARG A 148 15.69 -2.67 1.84
N MET A 149 14.55 -2.07 1.56
CA MET A 149 14.23 -0.69 1.92
C MET A 149 13.11 -0.64 2.95
N ARG A 150 13.21 0.29 3.89
CA ARG A 150 12.08 0.75 4.71
C ARG A 150 11.62 2.08 4.17
N LEU A 151 10.36 2.17 3.76
CA LEU A 151 9.76 3.35 3.17
C LEU A 151 8.70 3.93 4.11
N THR A 152 8.75 5.23 4.33
CA THR A 152 7.83 5.96 5.21
C THR A 152 7.19 7.11 4.42
N PRO A 153 6.05 6.86 3.73
CA PRO A 153 5.39 7.90 2.95
C PRO A 153 4.72 8.94 3.85
N GLN A 154 5.07 10.21 3.69
CA GLN A 154 4.41 11.35 4.33
C GLN A 154 3.07 11.69 3.65
N THR A 155 2.95 11.38 2.36
CA THR A 155 1.75 11.53 1.53
C THR A 155 1.22 10.15 1.14
N GLY A 156 0.11 10.08 0.37
CA GLY A 156 -0.48 8.82 -0.05
C GLY A 156 -1.06 8.92 -1.47
N ARG A 157 -0.21 9.17 -2.48
CA ARG A 157 -0.63 9.16 -3.89
C ARG A 157 -0.67 7.73 -4.43
N SER A 158 -1.48 7.52 -5.46
CA SER A 158 -1.49 6.24 -6.18
C SER A 158 -0.09 5.90 -6.68
N HIS A 159 0.32 4.65 -6.53
CA HIS A 159 1.64 4.12 -6.93
C HIS A 159 2.85 4.90 -6.39
N GLN A 160 2.67 5.74 -5.35
CA GLN A 160 3.72 6.68 -4.90
C GLN A 160 5.06 5.99 -4.64
N LEU A 161 5.08 4.94 -3.82
CA LEU A 161 6.31 4.25 -3.45
C LEU A 161 6.97 3.58 -4.66
N ARG A 162 6.17 3.09 -5.58
CA ARG A 162 6.60 2.39 -6.79
C ARG A 162 7.31 3.35 -7.75
N VAL A 163 6.65 4.48 -8.07
CA VAL A 163 7.24 5.53 -8.93
C VAL A 163 8.45 6.17 -8.27
N HIS A 164 8.42 6.42 -6.95
CA HIS A 164 9.55 7.00 -6.23
C HIS A 164 10.78 6.08 -6.25
N MET A 165 10.63 4.78 -6.03
CA MET A 165 11.74 3.84 -6.12
C MET A 165 12.27 3.71 -7.55
N GLN A 166 11.40 3.68 -8.56
CA GLN A 166 11.80 3.72 -9.96
C GLN A 166 12.59 4.99 -10.28
N SER A 167 12.11 6.16 -9.81
CA SER A 167 12.79 7.45 -10.04
C SER A 167 14.14 7.54 -9.35
N LEU A 168 14.36 6.78 -8.28
CA LEU A 168 15.67 6.65 -7.62
C LEU A 168 16.63 5.74 -8.41
N GLY A 169 16.16 5.08 -9.46
CA GLY A 169 16.92 4.09 -10.23
C GLY A 169 16.85 2.67 -9.68
N HIS A 170 16.03 2.45 -8.65
CA HIS A 170 15.89 1.18 -7.94
C HIS A 170 14.41 0.73 -7.89
N PRO A 171 13.82 0.27 -9.02
CA PRO A 171 12.43 -0.15 -9.06
C PRO A 171 12.17 -1.30 -8.09
N ILE A 172 10.93 -1.40 -7.60
CA ILE A 172 10.52 -2.49 -6.71
C ILE A 172 10.46 -3.78 -7.53
N LEU A 173 11.10 -4.85 -7.04
CA LEU A 173 11.14 -6.15 -7.69
C LEU A 173 9.74 -6.74 -7.84
N GLY A 174 9.48 -7.37 -8.97
CA GLY A 174 8.17 -7.95 -9.29
C GLY A 174 7.05 -6.92 -9.53
N ASP A 175 7.39 -5.64 -9.75
CA ASP A 175 6.40 -4.60 -10.07
C ASP A 175 6.01 -4.68 -11.54
N PRO A 176 4.74 -5.06 -11.89
CA PRO A 176 4.33 -5.28 -13.28
C PRO A 176 4.24 -4.00 -14.13
N PHE A 177 4.41 -2.82 -13.52
CA PHE A 177 4.29 -1.55 -14.23
C PHE A 177 5.59 -0.76 -14.28
N TYR A 178 6.47 -0.92 -13.29
CA TYR A 178 7.63 -0.07 -13.12
C TYR A 178 8.96 -0.82 -13.06
N SER A 179 8.94 -2.18 -13.10
CA SER A 179 10.12 -3.03 -13.18
C SER A 179 10.14 -3.80 -14.50
N HIS A 180 11.34 -4.08 -15.03
CA HIS A 180 11.51 -4.87 -16.26
C HIS A 180 11.58 -6.37 -15.98
N ASP A 181 11.86 -6.75 -14.75
CA ASP A 181 12.09 -8.12 -14.27
C ASP A 181 10.90 -8.68 -13.47
N PHE A 182 9.69 -8.16 -13.70
CA PHE A 182 8.52 -8.50 -12.88
C PHE A 182 8.15 -9.99 -12.96
N GLU A 183 8.43 -10.66 -14.09
CA GLU A 183 8.13 -12.08 -14.29
C GLU A 183 9.09 -13.01 -13.52
N ASP A 184 10.25 -12.51 -13.10
CA ASP A 184 11.25 -13.29 -12.34
C ASP A 184 10.86 -13.45 -10.85
N PHE A 185 9.82 -12.73 -10.42
CA PHE A 185 9.39 -12.70 -9.02
C PHE A 185 7.94 -13.19 -8.87
N PRO A 186 7.64 -13.99 -7.83
CA PRO A 186 6.29 -14.55 -7.63
C PRO A 186 5.25 -13.48 -7.25
N ARG A 187 5.69 -12.26 -6.93
CA ARG A 187 4.84 -11.13 -6.54
C ARG A 187 5.62 -9.83 -6.54
N MET A 188 4.91 -8.71 -6.51
CA MET A 188 5.53 -7.42 -6.19
C MET A 188 6.05 -7.39 -4.74
N MET A 189 7.33 -7.06 -4.57
CA MET A 189 8.02 -7.04 -3.28
C MET A 189 7.78 -5.70 -2.55
N LEU A 190 6.50 -5.39 -2.29
CA LEU A 190 6.07 -4.24 -1.50
C LEU A 190 5.02 -4.67 -0.46
N HIS A 191 5.29 -4.35 0.81
CA HIS A 191 4.46 -4.76 1.93
C HIS A 191 4.25 -3.62 2.93
N ALA A 192 2.99 -3.30 3.24
CA ALA A 192 2.59 -2.37 4.29
C ALA A 192 2.79 -3.03 5.66
N GLU A 193 4.01 -2.91 6.22
CA GLU A 193 4.40 -3.62 7.44
C GLU A 193 3.71 -3.08 8.68
N LYS A 194 3.59 -1.73 8.80
CA LYS A 194 3.05 -1.10 10.01
C LYS A 194 2.10 0.05 9.68
N LEU A 195 1.06 0.13 10.48
CA LEU A 195 0.13 1.24 10.50
C LEU A 195 -0.05 1.72 11.94
N ARG A 196 0.32 2.98 12.21
CA ARG A 196 0.06 3.67 13.48
C ARG A 196 -0.99 4.73 13.27
N LEU A 197 -1.99 4.73 14.13
CA LEU A 197 -3.12 5.67 14.13
C LEU A 197 -3.60 5.96 15.56
N ARG A 198 -4.56 6.87 15.70
CA ARG A 198 -5.28 7.09 16.97
C ARG A 198 -6.61 6.34 16.92
N HIS A 199 -6.87 5.57 17.97
CA HIS A 199 -8.13 4.82 18.09
C HIS A 199 -9.33 5.79 18.07
N PRO A 200 -10.42 5.49 17.32
CA PRO A 200 -11.61 6.36 17.25
C PRO A 200 -12.21 6.60 18.64
N GLN A 201 -12.25 5.61 19.49
CA GLN A 201 -12.68 5.75 20.89
C GLN A 201 -11.47 6.10 21.77
N GLY A 202 -11.55 7.25 22.42
CA GLY A 202 -10.55 7.69 23.41
C GLY A 202 -9.24 8.24 22.83
N GLY A 203 -9.01 8.21 21.51
CA GLY A 203 -7.86 8.85 20.85
C GLY A 203 -6.48 8.27 21.19
N LYS A 204 -6.40 7.10 21.85
CA LYS A 204 -5.15 6.44 22.20
C LYS A 204 -4.35 6.08 20.92
N GLY A 205 -3.06 6.36 20.92
CA GLY A 205 -2.16 5.92 19.84
C GLY A 205 -1.98 4.39 19.86
N ILE A 206 -2.25 3.76 18.73
CA ILE A 206 -2.11 2.30 18.55
C ILE A 206 -1.32 2.01 17.28
N GLU A 207 -0.62 0.88 17.26
CA GLU A 207 0.16 0.41 16.12
C GLU A 207 -0.17 -1.05 15.84
N PHE A 208 -0.39 -1.35 14.56
CA PHE A 208 -0.60 -2.69 14.06
C PHE A 208 0.51 -3.08 13.10
N ARG A 209 0.83 -4.37 13.09
CA ARG A 209 1.89 -4.91 12.25
C ARG A 209 1.45 -6.19 11.55
N ALA A 210 1.70 -6.27 10.25
CA ALA A 210 1.68 -7.50 9.47
C ALA A 210 3.13 -7.94 9.23
N LYS A 211 3.40 -9.23 9.37
CA LYS A 211 4.74 -9.79 9.12
C LYS A 211 5.03 -9.73 7.62
N CYS A 212 6.15 -9.10 7.24
CA CYS A 212 6.58 -9.09 5.85
C CYS A 212 6.86 -10.52 5.37
N PRO A 213 6.27 -10.98 4.25
CA PRO A 213 6.38 -12.37 3.77
C PRO A 213 7.66 -12.66 2.96
N PHE A 214 8.54 -11.67 2.75
CA PHE A 214 9.80 -11.79 2.02
C PHE A 214 10.96 -11.10 2.73
#